data_face8eea8cd72f00bb4649b63db38bbb
#
_entry.id   face8eea8cd72f00bb4649b63db38bbb
#
_cell.length_a   1.000
_cell.length_b   1.000
_cell.length_c   1.000
_cell.angle_alpha   90.00
_cell.angle_beta   90.00
_cell.angle_gamma   90.00
#
_symmetry.space_group_name_H-M   'P 1'
#
loop_
_entity.id
_entity.type
_entity.pdbx_description
1 polymer ?
#
loop_
_entity_poly.entity_id
_entity_poly.type
_entity_poly.pdbx_seq_one_letter_code
_entity_poly.pdbx_strand_id
1 'polypeptide(L)'
;GYVNNRRSNLPYGETDGTWKSHGGFSKVGTCSLPGYSGKVFEPNDEYKGDFARIYFYMATCYEDKIASWSSDMLSHNSYPAYKQWVIDMLLRWAKNDPVSKKEIDRNNAVQRVQGNRNPFVDYPGLEQYIWGNKTDVAFSYDNYDSTIPDPTPDPKPDPNPDPNPDPTPDPNPDPTPTPEPSEGEQVYTLVA
;
A
#
# COMPACT_ATOMS: atom_id res chain seq x y z
N GLY A 1 -9.91 0.60 -13.59
CA GLY A 1 -10.84 -0.50 -13.49
C GLY A 1 -11.93 -0.30 -12.44
N TYR A 2 -12.91 -1.19 -12.44
CA TYR A 2 -14.13 -1.10 -11.65
C TYR A 2 -13.90 -0.99 -10.13
N VAL A 3 -13.01 -1.81 -9.58
CA VAL A 3 -12.68 -1.79 -8.15
C VAL A 3 -12.00 -0.48 -7.75
N ASN A 4 -11.03 -0.03 -8.55
CA ASN A 4 -10.32 1.22 -8.29
C ASN A 4 -11.26 2.44 -8.32
N ASN A 5 -12.24 2.45 -9.22
CA ASN A 5 -13.25 3.50 -9.26
C ASN A 5 -14.10 3.53 -7.98
N ARG A 6 -14.43 2.36 -7.41
CA ARG A 6 -15.15 2.27 -6.13
C ARG A 6 -14.30 2.66 -4.93
N ARG A 7 -13.00 2.36 -4.97
CA ARG A 7 -12.06 2.80 -3.95
C ARG A 7 -12.00 4.33 -3.87
N SER A 8 -11.93 5.02 -5.02
CA SER A 8 -11.81 6.49 -5.06
C SER A 8 -10.73 6.98 -4.07
N ASN A 9 -10.99 8.04 -3.31
CA ASN A 9 -10.11 8.60 -2.28
C ASN A 9 -10.46 8.12 -0.86
N LEU A 10 -11.24 7.03 -0.73
CA LEU A 10 -11.59 6.52 0.58
C LEU A 10 -10.35 6.02 1.33
N PRO A 11 -10.27 6.26 2.64
CA PRO A 11 -9.24 5.64 3.47
C PRO A 11 -9.38 4.12 3.45
N TYR A 12 -8.30 3.41 3.69
CA TYR A 12 -8.36 1.98 3.94
C TYR A 12 -8.98 1.71 5.32
N GLY A 13 -9.74 0.62 5.41
CA GLY A 13 -10.39 0.21 6.64
C GLY A 13 -11.02 -1.17 6.52
N GLU A 14 -11.70 -1.61 7.54
CA GLU A 14 -12.50 -2.84 7.55
C GLU A 14 -13.98 -2.51 7.60
N THR A 15 -14.79 -3.26 6.88
CA THR A 15 -16.24 -3.02 6.76
C THR A 15 -17.00 -4.28 6.39
N ASP A 16 -18.25 -4.37 6.83
CA ASP A 16 -19.18 -5.40 6.34
C ASP A 16 -19.59 -5.17 4.88
N GLY A 17 -19.38 -3.94 4.39
CA GLY A 17 -19.53 -3.52 3.02
C GLY A 17 -20.96 -3.47 2.51
N THR A 18 -21.44 -2.28 2.19
CA THR A 18 -22.67 -2.09 1.40
C THR A 18 -22.43 -2.39 -0.06
N TRP A 19 -21.19 -2.29 -0.51
CA TRP A 19 -20.74 -2.71 -1.84
C TRP A 19 -19.61 -3.74 -1.71
N LYS A 20 -19.66 -4.77 -2.55
CA LYS A 20 -18.64 -5.81 -2.66
C LYS A 20 -18.24 -5.98 -4.12
N SER A 21 -16.95 -6.25 -4.36
CA SER A 21 -16.46 -6.63 -5.68
C SER A 21 -17.01 -7.99 -6.10
N HIS A 22 -16.85 -8.34 -7.36
CA HIS A 22 -17.12 -9.72 -7.82
C HIS A 22 -16.29 -10.69 -6.96
N GLY A 23 -16.90 -11.74 -6.47
CA GLY A 23 -16.27 -12.68 -5.51
C GLY A 23 -16.17 -12.17 -4.06
N GLY A 24 -16.55 -10.92 -3.78
CA GLY A 24 -16.57 -10.38 -2.41
C GLY A 24 -15.18 -10.00 -1.85
N PHE A 25 -14.13 -10.03 -2.66
CA PHE A 25 -12.75 -9.82 -2.21
C PHE A 25 -12.46 -8.41 -1.70
N SER A 26 -13.06 -7.39 -2.31
CA SER A 26 -12.92 -6.00 -1.86
C SER A 26 -14.28 -5.42 -1.52
N LYS A 27 -14.33 -4.53 -0.54
CA LYS A 27 -15.58 -3.98 -0.02
C LYS A 27 -15.49 -2.46 0.15
N VAL A 28 -16.64 -1.79 0.11
CA VAL A 28 -16.81 -0.39 0.47
C VAL A 28 -18.01 -0.26 1.40
N GLY A 29 -17.85 0.44 2.48
CA GLY A 29 -18.92 0.66 3.45
C GLY A 29 -18.48 1.52 4.61
N THR A 30 -19.32 1.62 5.62
CA THR A 30 -18.96 2.28 6.87
C THR A 30 -17.90 1.45 7.60
N CYS A 31 -16.92 2.13 8.17
CA CYS A 31 -15.86 1.48 8.94
C CYS A 31 -16.44 0.74 10.14
N SER A 32 -16.03 -0.51 10.32
CA SER A 32 -16.38 -1.34 11.48
C SER A 32 -15.35 -1.27 12.62
N LEU A 33 -14.23 -0.58 12.39
CA LEU A 33 -13.19 -0.43 13.39
C LEU A 33 -13.54 0.64 14.42
N PRO A 34 -13.20 0.46 15.69
CA PRO A 34 -13.37 1.49 16.70
C PRO A 34 -12.51 2.71 16.39
N GLY A 35 -13.01 3.90 16.65
CA GLY A 35 -12.27 5.16 16.46
C GLY A 35 -12.48 5.84 15.11
N TYR A 36 -13.23 5.23 14.17
CA TYR A 36 -13.63 5.87 12.93
C TYR A 36 -14.99 5.37 12.44
N SER A 37 -15.84 6.28 11.98
CA SER A 37 -17.21 5.96 11.52
C SER A 37 -17.48 6.38 10.07
N GLY A 38 -16.47 6.86 9.35
CA GLY A 38 -16.59 7.25 7.95
C GLY A 38 -16.62 6.04 7.01
N LYS A 39 -16.76 6.33 5.71
CA LYS A 39 -16.66 5.30 4.68
C LYS A 39 -15.21 4.89 4.47
N VAL A 40 -14.98 3.60 4.25
CA VAL A 40 -13.68 3.00 3.98
C VAL A 40 -13.75 2.05 2.79
N PHE A 41 -12.58 1.79 2.24
CA PHE A 41 -12.35 0.70 1.30
C PHE A 41 -11.57 -0.41 2.02
N GLU A 42 -12.09 -1.62 2.00
CA GLU A 42 -11.41 -2.82 2.47
C GLU A 42 -10.86 -3.59 1.27
N PRO A 43 -9.54 -3.76 1.17
CA PRO A 43 -8.93 -4.56 0.11
C PRO A 43 -9.12 -6.06 0.38
N ASN A 44 -8.77 -6.89 -0.62
CA ASN A 44 -8.67 -8.33 -0.42
C ASN A 44 -7.64 -8.65 0.69
N ASP A 45 -7.93 -9.67 1.48
CA ASP A 45 -7.10 -10.10 2.62
C ASP A 45 -5.66 -10.40 2.20
N GLU A 46 -5.46 -10.97 1.01
CA GLU A 46 -4.18 -11.31 0.39
C GLU A 46 -3.23 -10.10 0.22
N TYR A 47 -3.75 -8.87 0.24
CA TYR A 47 -2.96 -7.65 0.02
C TYR A 47 -2.94 -6.71 1.23
N LYS A 48 -3.58 -7.08 2.32
CA LYS A 48 -3.68 -6.20 3.50
C LYS A 48 -2.31 -5.92 4.11
N GLY A 49 -1.48 -6.96 4.24
CA GLY A 49 -0.10 -6.82 4.71
C GLY A 49 0.77 -6.01 3.77
N ASP A 50 0.64 -6.24 2.44
CA ASP A 50 1.32 -5.44 1.43
C ASP A 50 1.03 -3.95 1.63
N PHE A 51 -0.25 -3.59 1.78
CA PHE A 51 -0.63 -2.19 1.99
C PHE A 51 -0.13 -1.66 3.33
N ALA A 52 -0.18 -2.46 4.40
CA ALA A 52 0.34 -2.04 5.70
C ALA A 52 1.83 -1.66 5.62
N ARG A 53 2.65 -2.52 5.00
CA ARG A 53 4.09 -2.27 4.81
C ARG A 53 4.38 -1.07 3.91
N ILE A 54 3.51 -0.79 2.93
CA ILE A 54 3.61 0.42 2.12
C ILE A 54 3.29 1.67 2.95
N TYR A 55 2.26 1.64 3.79
CA TYR A 55 1.93 2.78 4.65
C TYR A 55 3.02 3.06 5.68
N PHE A 56 3.59 2.04 6.32
CA PHE A 56 4.74 2.20 7.21
C PHE A 56 5.96 2.82 6.49
N TYR A 57 6.25 2.34 5.29
CA TYR A 57 7.30 2.91 4.43
C TYR A 57 7.04 4.39 4.11
N MET A 58 5.81 4.75 3.75
CA MET A 58 5.45 6.13 3.45
C MET A 58 5.63 7.05 4.65
N ALA A 59 5.22 6.63 5.85
CA ALA A 59 5.41 7.41 7.07
C ALA A 59 6.89 7.61 7.41
N THR A 60 7.73 6.61 7.16
CA THR A 60 9.17 6.68 7.42
C THR A 60 9.90 7.55 6.39
N CYS A 61 9.61 7.36 5.10
CA CYS A 61 10.29 8.10 4.02
C CYS A 61 9.89 9.58 3.96
N TYR A 62 8.70 9.91 4.42
CA TYR A 62 8.13 11.27 4.33
C TYR A 62 7.81 11.85 5.72
N GLU A 63 8.59 11.49 6.73
CA GLU A 63 8.42 11.94 8.11
C GLU A 63 8.36 13.48 8.20
N ASP A 64 9.20 14.16 7.43
CA ASP A 64 9.29 15.61 7.36
C ASP A 64 8.08 16.29 6.68
N LYS A 65 7.26 15.53 5.94
CA LYS A 65 6.17 16.04 5.10
C LYS A 65 4.81 15.53 5.50
N ILE A 66 4.72 14.33 6.05
CA ILE A 66 3.45 13.62 6.28
C ILE A 66 2.47 14.40 7.17
N ALA A 67 2.99 15.21 8.09
CA ALA A 67 2.17 16.07 8.95
C ALA A 67 1.33 17.11 8.18
N SER A 68 1.77 17.50 6.98
CA SER A 68 1.08 18.47 6.13
C SER A 68 0.04 17.85 5.20
N TRP A 69 0.03 16.54 5.06
CA TRP A 69 -0.91 15.85 4.17
C TRP A 69 -2.31 15.75 4.77
N SER A 70 -3.32 15.72 3.90
CA SER A 70 -4.72 15.60 4.31
C SER A 70 -5.24 14.21 4.03
N SER A 71 -5.62 13.48 5.09
CA SER A 71 -6.31 12.21 5.01
C SER A 71 -6.95 11.89 6.35
N ASP A 72 -8.09 11.21 6.34
CA ASP A 72 -8.76 10.73 7.56
C ASP A 72 -7.92 9.70 8.33
N MET A 73 -6.90 9.12 7.69
CA MET A 73 -5.96 8.18 8.32
C MET A 73 -4.86 8.88 9.13
N LEU A 74 -4.58 10.16 8.86
CA LEU A 74 -3.45 10.90 9.42
C LEU A 74 -3.79 11.63 10.71
N SER A 75 -2.82 11.71 11.60
CA SER A 75 -2.89 12.49 12.86
C SER A 75 -2.28 13.88 12.74
N HIS A 76 -1.83 14.27 11.54
CA HIS A 76 -1.21 15.57 11.24
C HIS A 76 0.04 15.89 12.08
N ASN A 77 0.84 14.89 12.32
CA ASN A 77 2.15 14.98 12.97
C ASN A 77 3.15 14.04 12.27
N SER A 78 4.45 14.19 12.54
CA SER A 78 5.49 13.33 11.99
C SER A 78 5.48 11.94 12.65
N TYR A 79 5.18 11.88 13.94
CA TYR A 79 5.05 10.66 14.73
C TYR A 79 3.88 10.82 15.72
N PRO A 80 2.99 9.84 15.80
CA PRO A 80 2.97 8.53 15.14
C PRO A 80 2.51 8.55 13.68
N ALA A 81 2.32 9.70 13.05
CA ALA A 81 1.88 9.96 11.69
C ALA A 81 0.42 9.56 11.42
N TYR A 82 0.02 8.37 11.83
CA TYR A 82 -1.33 7.83 11.67
C TYR A 82 -2.15 7.93 12.95
N LYS A 83 -3.47 8.03 12.80
CA LYS A 83 -4.41 7.88 13.91
C LYS A 83 -4.34 6.48 14.52
N GLN A 84 -4.66 6.34 15.80
CA GLN A 84 -4.53 5.07 16.51
C GLN A 84 -5.30 3.92 15.84
N TRP A 85 -6.53 4.16 15.39
CA TRP A 85 -7.31 3.13 14.72
C TRP A 85 -6.64 2.59 13.43
N VAL A 86 -5.87 3.46 12.73
CA VAL A 86 -5.09 3.08 11.55
C VAL A 86 -3.89 2.24 11.94
N ILE A 87 -3.15 2.66 12.98
CA ILE A 87 -1.98 1.93 13.49
C ILE A 87 -2.41 0.51 13.89
N ASP A 88 -3.46 0.38 14.70
CA ASP A 88 -3.96 -0.91 15.17
C ASP A 88 -4.38 -1.82 14.00
N MET A 89 -5.00 -1.24 12.99
CA MET A 89 -5.37 -1.95 11.76
C MET A 89 -4.15 -2.40 10.97
N LEU A 90 -3.21 -1.50 10.69
CA LEU A 90 -2.02 -1.80 9.89
C LEU A 90 -1.13 -2.83 10.56
N LEU A 91 -0.92 -2.76 11.87
CA LEU A 91 -0.17 -3.76 12.64
C LEU A 91 -0.83 -5.14 12.55
N ARG A 92 -2.16 -5.19 12.66
CA ARG A 92 -2.91 -6.43 12.53
C ARG A 92 -2.84 -6.99 11.10
N TRP A 93 -2.94 -6.13 10.09
CA TRP A 93 -2.82 -6.55 8.69
C TRP A 93 -1.43 -7.09 8.38
N ALA A 94 -0.36 -6.41 8.79
CA ALA A 94 1.01 -6.88 8.58
C ALA A 94 1.27 -8.24 9.24
N LYS A 95 0.65 -8.47 10.43
CA LYS A 95 0.75 -9.76 11.14
C LYS A 95 -0.01 -10.88 10.45
N ASN A 96 -1.21 -10.60 9.92
CA ASN A 96 -2.12 -11.62 9.36
C ASN A 96 -1.81 -11.96 7.91
N ASP A 97 -1.12 -11.08 7.21
CA ASP A 97 -0.66 -11.24 5.83
C ASP A 97 0.85 -10.99 5.78
N PRO A 98 1.66 -12.03 6.07
CA PRO A 98 3.12 -11.97 6.10
C PRO A 98 3.71 -11.63 4.73
N VAL A 99 4.98 -11.21 4.72
CA VAL A 99 5.72 -10.89 3.49
C VAL A 99 5.71 -12.09 2.54
N SER A 100 5.20 -11.88 1.34
CA SER A 100 5.15 -12.87 0.27
C SER A 100 6.38 -12.79 -0.63
N LYS A 101 6.64 -13.88 -1.38
CA LYS A 101 7.67 -13.86 -2.43
C LYS A 101 7.43 -12.76 -3.46
N LYS A 102 6.17 -12.49 -3.81
CA LYS A 102 5.76 -11.42 -4.73
C LYS A 102 6.17 -10.03 -4.21
N GLU A 103 6.03 -9.78 -2.90
CA GLU A 103 6.51 -8.53 -2.30
C GLU A 103 8.02 -8.40 -2.35
N ILE A 104 8.77 -9.49 -2.06
CA ILE A 104 10.22 -9.52 -2.17
C ILE A 104 10.65 -9.21 -3.60
N ASP A 105 10.07 -9.87 -4.58
CA ASP A 105 10.38 -9.67 -6.00
C ASP A 105 10.08 -8.23 -6.43
N ARG A 106 8.96 -7.66 -5.98
CA ARG A 106 8.59 -6.26 -6.20
C ARG A 106 9.59 -5.32 -5.54
N ASN A 107 9.98 -5.56 -4.28
CA ASN A 107 10.96 -4.75 -3.57
C ASN A 107 12.32 -4.76 -4.27
N ASN A 108 12.76 -5.93 -4.78
CA ASN A 108 13.95 -6.06 -5.61
C ASN A 108 13.83 -5.28 -6.93
N ALA A 109 12.67 -5.32 -7.58
CA ALA A 109 12.44 -4.59 -8.82
C ALA A 109 12.44 -3.08 -8.60
N VAL A 110 11.79 -2.61 -7.54
CA VAL A 110 11.74 -1.19 -7.16
C VAL A 110 13.14 -0.66 -6.85
N GLN A 111 13.97 -1.42 -6.12
CA GLN A 111 15.35 -1.03 -5.84
C GLN A 111 16.17 -0.77 -7.12
N ARG A 112 15.98 -1.58 -8.15
CA ARG A 112 16.71 -1.38 -9.44
C ARG A 112 16.35 -0.07 -10.13
N VAL A 113 15.15 0.47 -9.86
CA VAL A 113 14.64 1.69 -10.50
C VAL A 113 14.91 2.94 -9.67
N GLN A 114 14.61 2.88 -8.36
CA GLN A 114 14.65 4.05 -7.47
C GLN A 114 15.79 4.04 -6.46
N GLY A 115 16.59 2.97 -6.39
CA GLY A 115 17.81 2.91 -5.59
C GLY A 115 17.62 2.61 -4.11
N ASN A 116 16.39 2.53 -3.60
CA ASN A 116 16.08 2.19 -2.21
C ASN A 116 15.08 1.04 -2.10
N ARG A 117 14.93 0.50 -0.90
CA ARG A 117 14.07 -0.63 -0.59
C ARG A 117 13.07 -0.26 0.50
N ASN A 118 11.96 -0.99 0.55
CA ASN A 118 11.06 -0.93 1.69
C ASN A 118 11.61 -1.80 2.84
N PRO A 119 12.06 -1.19 3.96
CA PRO A 119 12.65 -1.95 5.06
C PRO A 119 11.62 -2.82 5.79
N PHE A 120 10.33 -2.53 5.70
CA PHE A 120 9.28 -3.35 6.30
C PHE A 120 9.01 -4.65 5.53
N VAL A 121 9.52 -4.76 4.30
CA VAL A 121 9.57 -6.03 3.54
C VAL A 121 10.85 -6.80 3.87
N ASP A 122 11.98 -6.10 4.02
CA ASP A 122 13.27 -6.72 4.31
C ASP A 122 13.40 -7.18 5.77
N TYR A 123 12.74 -6.48 6.69
CA TYR A 123 12.76 -6.75 8.13
C TYR A 123 11.32 -6.85 8.66
N PRO A 124 10.59 -7.93 8.36
CA PRO A 124 9.23 -8.13 8.84
C PRO A 124 9.20 -8.02 10.37
N GLY A 125 8.26 -7.26 10.92
CA GLY A 125 8.19 -6.96 12.35
C GLY A 125 8.89 -5.66 12.78
N LEU A 126 9.59 -4.97 11.87
CA LEU A 126 10.19 -3.66 12.14
C LEU A 126 9.15 -2.65 12.64
N GLU A 127 7.91 -2.74 12.15
CA GLU A 127 6.80 -1.89 12.57
C GLU A 127 6.48 -2.00 14.06
N GLN A 128 6.83 -3.13 14.70
CA GLN A 128 6.62 -3.31 16.13
C GLN A 128 7.54 -2.43 16.98
N TYR A 129 8.72 -2.11 16.46
CA TYR A 129 9.70 -1.24 17.14
C TYR A 129 9.34 0.25 16.99
N ILE A 130 8.49 0.60 16.03
CA ILE A 130 8.12 2.00 15.76
C ILE A 130 6.71 2.30 16.29
N TRP A 131 5.72 1.43 16.03
CA TRP A 131 4.30 1.67 16.37
C TRP A 131 3.66 0.55 17.20
N GLY A 132 4.35 -0.56 17.42
CA GLY A 132 3.80 -1.73 18.09
C GLY A 132 4.21 -1.87 19.56
N ASN A 133 4.47 -3.10 19.96
CA ASN A 133 4.74 -3.44 21.36
C ASN A 133 6.22 -3.50 21.73
N LYS A 134 7.13 -3.08 20.83
CA LYS A 134 8.58 -3.06 21.04
C LYS A 134 9.18 -1.64 20.94
N THR A 135 8.37 -0.60 21.16
CA THR A 135 8.82 0.80 21.04
C THR A 135 9.85 1.22 22.09
N ASP A 136 9.97 0.48 23.15
CA ASP A 136 10.98 0.63 24.22
C ASP A 136 12.25 -0.19 23.98
N VAL A 137 12.29 -0.96 22.89
CA VAL A 137 13.43 -1.82 22.52
C VAL A 137 14.16 -1.21 21.32
N ALA A 138 15.48 -1.02 21.44
CA ALA A 138 16.26 -0.56 20.30
C ALA A 138 16.30 -1.66 19.20
N PHE A 139 15.96 -1.28 17.97
CA PHE A 139 16.12 -2.17 16.84
C PHE A 139 17.61 -2.40 16.54
N SER A 140 17.98 -3.64 16.27
CA SER A 140 19.30 -4.04 15.81
C SER A 140 19.18 -5.08 14.71
N TYR A 141 19.95 -4.94 13.65
CA TYR A 141 20.00 -5.92 12.56
C TYR A 141 20.45 -7.31 13.02
N ASP A 142 21.21 -7.39 14.10
CA ASP A 142 21.73 -8.64 14.64
C ASP A 142 20.75 -9.32 15.61
N ASN A 143 19.81 -8.57 16.17
CA ASN A 143 18.92 -9.03 17.26
C ASN A 143 17.44 -8.85 16.96
N TYR A 144 17.06 -8.45 15.73
CA TYR A 144 15.65 -8.39 15.45
C TYR A 144 15.07 -9.82 15.40
N ASP A 145 13.87 -9.95 15.93
CA ASP A 145 13.20 -11.23 16.04
C ASP A 145 12.83 -11.74 14.64
N SER A 146 13.70 -12.61 14.10
CA SER A 146 13.51 -13.26 12.80
C SER A 146 12.55 -14.46 12.86
N THR A 147 11.87 -14.68 13.98
CA THR A 147 10.86 -15.76 14.11
C THR A 147 9.60 -15.52 13.29
N ILE A 148 9.62 -14.52 12.45
CA ILE A 148 8.61 -14.35 11.41
C ILE A 148 8.85 -15.45 10.38
N PRO A 149 7.84 -16.25 10.06
CA PRO A 149 7.96 -17.34 9.11
C PRO A 149 8.57 -16.86 7.80
N ASP A 150 9.39 -17.70 7.18
CA ASP A 150 9.79 -17.50 5.79
C ASP A 150 8.58 -17.09 4.96
N PRO A 151 8.76 -16.12 4.03
CA PRO A 151 7.65 -15.62 3.23
C PRO A 151 6.85 -16.79 2.66
N THR A 152 5.56 -16.76 2.90
CA THR A 152 4.66 -17.77 2.35
C THR A 152 4.87 -17.86 0.85
N PRO A 153 5.13 -19.04 0.29
CA PRO A 153 5.25 -19.19 -1.15
C PRO A 153 3.94 -18.70 -1.80
N ASP A 154 4.07 -17.93 -2.88
CA ASP A 154 2.92 -17.49 -3.67
C ASP A 154 2.00 -18.70 -3.93
N PRO A 155 0.68 -18.53 -3.82
CA PRO A 155 -0.24 -19.56 -4.21
C PRO A 155 0.14 -20.05 -5.61
N LYS A 156 0.20 -21.37 -5.79
CA LYS A 156 0.50 -21.95 -7.10
C LYS A 156 -0.38 -21.27 -8.14
N PRO A 157 0.17 -20.94 -9.33
CA PRO A 157 -0.64 -20.44 -10.44
C PRO A 157 -1.88 -21.31 -10.58
N ASP A 158 -3.03 -20.69 -10.74
CA ASP A 158 -4.29 -21.40 -10.96
C ASP A 158 -4.08 -22.45 -12.06
N PRO A 159 -4.26 -23.75 -11.79
CA PRO A 159 -4.10 -24.77 -12.81
C PRO A 159 -5.15 -24.66 -13.92
N ASN A 160 -6.09 -23.75 -13.78
CA ASN A 160 -7.10 -23.45 -14.77
C ASN A 160 -7.01 -21.96 -15.18
N PRO A 161 -6.02 -21.57 -16.04
CA PRO A 161 -5.92 -20.22 -16.52
C PRO A 161 -7.22 -19.84 -17.22
N ASP A 162 -7.69 -18.60 -16.97
CA ASP A 162 -8.88 -18.04 -17.58
C ASP A 162 -8.92 -18.38 -19.08
N PRO A 163 -9.93 -19.11 -19.57
CA PRO A 163 -10.04 -19.47 -21.00
C PRO A 163 -10.28 -18.26 -21.90
N ASN A 164 -10.37 -17.05 -21.34
CA ASN A 164 -10.54 -15.82 -22.09
C ASN A 164 -9.29 -14.96 -21.93
N PRO A 165 -8.20 -15.21 -22.71
CA PRO A 165 -7.03 -14.34 -22.70
C PRO A 165 -7.46 -12.92 -23.06
N ASP A 166 -6.84 -11.95 -22.39
CA ASP A 166 -6.97 -10.52 -22.69
C ASP A 166 -7.03 -10.32 -24.21
N PRO A 167 -7.96 -9.52 -24.70
CA PRO A 167 -8.09 -9.33 -26.15
C PRO A 167 -6.73 -8.94 -26.71
N THR A 168 -6.29 -9.68 -27.72
CA THR A 168 -5.11 -9.36 -28.52
C THR A 168 -5.08 -7.86 -28.81
N PRO A 169 -3.92 -7.19 -28.66
CA PRO A 169 -3.83 -5.78 -28.98
C PRO A 169 -4.42 -5.52 -30.35
N ASP A 170 -5.26 -4.49 -30.44
CA ASP A 170 -5.89 -4.09 -31.70
C ASP A 170 -4.77 -3.90 -32.76
N PRO A 171 -4.79 -4.65 -33.89
CA PRO A 171 -3.79 -4.51 -34.94
C PRO A 171 -3.86 -3.17 -35.67
N ASN A 172 -4.80 -2.30 -35.28
CA ASN A 172 -4.95 -0.97 -35.86
C ASN A 172 -4.84 0.08 -34.73
N PRO A 173 -3.62 0.46 -34.31
CA PRO A 173 -3.48 1.51 -33.30
C PRO A 173 -4.11 2.79 -33.84
N ASP A 174 -4.94 3.42 -32.99
CA ASP A 174 -5.50 4.73 -33.22
C ASP A 174 -4.42 5.69 -33.75
N PRO A 175 -4.70 6.48 -34.78
CA PRO A 175 -3.71 7.40 -35.32
C PRO A 175 -3.19 8.30 -34.19
N THR A 176 -1.88 8.32 -34.05
CA THR A 176 -1.16 9.18 -33.08
C THR A 176 -1.75 10.60 -33.17
N PRO A 177 -2.20 11.21 -32.08
CA PRO A 177 -2.70 12.56 -32.11
C PRO A 177 -1.62 13.48 -32.66
N THR A 178 -1.97 14.25 -33.68
CA THR A 178 -1.10 15.28 -34.26
C THR A 178 -0.71 16.23 -33.13
N PRO A 179 0.58 16.52 -32.89
CA PRO A 179 0.95 17.47 -31.86
C PRO A 179 0.34 18.83 -32.18
N GLU A 180 -0.42 19.37 -31.22
CA GLU A 180 -0.83 20.77 -31.27
C GLU A 180 0.41 21.67 -31.31
N PRO A 181 0.36 22.80 -32.06
CA PRO A 181 1.50 23.71 -32.11
C PRO A 181 1.76 24.27 -30.71
N SER A 182 2.99 24.13 -30.26
CA SER A 182 3.49 24.62 -28.98
C SER A 182 3.28 26.12 -28.83
N GLU A 183 2.37 26.53 -27.95
CA GLU A 183 2.39 27.90 -27.43
C GLU A 183 3.50 27.99 -26.37
N GLY A 184 4.47 28.85 -26.68
CA GLY A 184 5.38 29.57 -25.78
C GLY A 184 5.97 28.83 -24.57
N GLU A 185 7.21 28.45 -24.71
CA GLU A 185 8.13 28.04 -23.65
C GLU A 185 8.17 29.09 -22.51
N GLN A 186 7.54 28.81 -21.37
CA GLN A 186 7.75 29.62 -20.16
C GLN A 186 9.00 29.14 -19.44
N VAL A 187 10.07 29.91 -19.57
CA VAL A 187 11.32 29.72 -18.84
C VAL A 187 11.14 30.12 -17.39
N TYR A 188 11.16 29.16 -16.47
CA TYR A 188 11.23 29.43 -15.04
C TYR A 188 12.67 29.65 -14.61
N THR A 189 13.04 30.89 -14.29
CA THR A 189 14.35 31.20 -13.69
C THR A 189 14.26 30.92 -12.19
N LEU A 190 15.06 29.95 -11.72
CA LEU A 190 15.32 29.77 -10.29
C LEU A 190 16.20 30.93 -9.81
N VAL A 191 15.68 31.76 -8.91
CA VAL A 191 16.45 32.73 -8.15
C VAL A 191 16.96 32.03 -6.90
N ALA A 192 18.27 32.11 -6.69
CA ALA A 192 19.00 31.55 -5.57
C ALA A 192 18.64 32.23 -4.23
#